data_042aa98d45f6c3fec25be3fbc6599259
#
_entry.id   042aa98d45f6c3fec25be3fbc6599259
#
_cell.length_a   1.000
_cell.length_b   1.000
_cell.length_c   1.000
_cell.angle_alpha   90.00
_cell.angle_beta   90.00
_cell.angle_gamma   90.00
#
_symmetry.space_group_name_H-M   'P 1'
#
loop_
_entity.id
_entity.type
_entity.pdbx_description
1 polymer ?
#
loop_
_entity_poly.entity_id
_entity_poly.type
_entity_poly.pdbx_seq_one_letter_code
_entity_poly.pdbx_strand_id
1 'polypeptide(L)'
;MSEKFTLPTETVELPSLGKVYSLENPLSSGKIEMKYMTAREEDILTNINLLKQGIAIEKMLQSLIKSPIDYDDLLLGDRNGLLIAARILAYGSQYSFEYSDIESEIKEQITIDLQDLSNKQVDLNLFSNKNEFSAELPASKNVITFKLLTVGDEKKIDQEIKGFKKATNLQAGELTTRLKHQITSVNGNYDQKTVRDFVDNYLLARDSSFLRSYIGDITPDIDLSVNFTLSSGREVTESLPLTTEFFFPGS
;
A
#
# COMPACT_ATOMS: atom_id res chain seq x y z
N MET A 1 -43.67 3.15 -11.54
CA MET A 1 -42.44 2.36 -11.20
C MET A 1 -41.31 3.36 -11.15
N SER A 2 -40.67 3.57 -9.99
CA SER A 2 -39.51 4.45 -9.95
C SER A 2 -38.38 3.77 -10.70
N GLU A 3 -37.81 4.43 -11.70
CA GLU A 3 -36.57 3.99 -12.33
C GLU A 3 -35.53 3.83 -11.23
N LYS A 4 -35.06 2.59 -11.04
CA LYS A 4 -33.96 2.32 -10.11
C LYS A 4 -32.68 2.77 -10.82
N PHE A 5 -32.11 3.89 -10.39
CA PHE A 5 -30.77 4.28 -10.83
C PHE A 5 -29.77 3.19 -10.39
N THR A 6 -29.06 2.62 -11.33
CA THR A 6 -27.98 1.65 -11.06
C THR A 6 -26.65 2.35 -11.28
N LEU A 7 -25.74 2.23 -10.31
CA LEU A 7 -24.38 2.73 -10.47
C LEU A 7 -23.58 1.75 -11.34
N PRO A 8 -22.81 2.22 -12.32
CA PRO A 8 -21.91 1.36 -13.07
C PRO A 8 -20.83 0.78 -12.14
N THR A 9 -20.38 -0.41 -12.49
CA THR A 9 -19.27 -1.11 -11.82
C THR A 9 -18.22 -1.49 -12.85
N GLU A 10 -16.98 -1.64 -12.37
CA GLU A 10 -15.84 -2.06 -13.18
C GLU A 10 -15.06 -3.12 -12.42
N THR A 11 -14.50 -4.08 -13.16
CA THR A 11 -13.64 -5.10 -12.57
C THR A 11 -12.18 -4.65 -12.64
N VAL A 12 -11.57 -4.50 -11.49
CA VAL A 12 -10.16 -4.07 -11.34
C VAL A 12 -9.30 -5.29 -11.00
N GLU A 13 -8.20 -5.46 -11.73
CA GLU A 13 -7.23 -6.51 -11.47
C GLU A 13 -6.24 -6.05 -10.39
N LEU A 14 -5.93 -6.96 -9.45
CA LEU A 14 -4.99 -6.68 -8.36
C LEU A 14 -3.54 -6.84 -8.83
N PRO A 15 -2.58 -6.01 -8.40
CA PRO A 15 -1.15 -6.18 -8.67
C PRO A 15 -0.61 -7.58 -8.34
N SER A 16 -1.11 -8.21 -7.26
CA SER A 16 -0.73 -9.57 -6.86
C SER A 16 -1.32 -10.67 -7.74
N LEU A 17 -2.27 -10.34 -8.63
CA LEU A 17 -3.10 -11.30 -9.37
C LEU A 17 -3.76 -12.35 -8.47
N GLY A 18 -3.94 -12.04 -7.19
CA GLY A 18 -4.53 -12.94 -6.19
C GLY A 18 -3.60 -14.06 -5.70
N LYS A 19 -2.38 -14.19 -6.22
CA LYS A 19 -1.51 -15.36 -5.99
C LYS A 19 -0.90 -15.46 -4.61
N VAL A 20 -0.96 -14.40 -3.82
CA VAL A 20 -0.49 -14.37 -2.42
C VAL A 20 -1.57 -14.85 -1.45
N TYR A 21 -2.84 -14.77 -1.84
CA TYR A 21 -3.97 -15.14 -0.98
C TYR A 21 -4.28 -16.64 -1.04
N SER A 22 -4.74 -17.20 0.07
CA SER A 22 -5.22 -18.59 0.08
C SER A 22 -6.40 -18.76 -0.88
N LEU A 23 -6.55 -19.95 -1.47
CA LEU A 23 -7.63 -20.24 -2.43
C LEU A 23 -9.04 -20.04 -1.84
N GLU A 24 -9.18 -20.09 -0.52
CA GLU A 24 -10.44 -19.87 0.19
C GLU A 24 -10.77 -18.38 0.36
N ASN A 25 -9.76 -17.50 0.25
CA ASN A 25 -9.96 -16.07 0.36
C ASN A 25 -10.51 -15.52 -0.98
N PRO A 26 -11.59 -14.73 -0.97
CA PRO A 26 -12.15 -14.13 -2.20
C PRO A 26 -11.12 -13.31 -3.01
N LEU A 27 -10.11 -12.74 -2.36
CA LEU A 27 -9.00 -12.02 -3.00
C LEU A 27 -8.12 -12.90 -3.90
N SER A 28 -8.20 -14.23 -3.76
CA SER A 28 -7.46 -15.17 -4.61
C SER A 28 -7.90 -15.14 -6.09
N SER A 29 -9.09 -14.59 -6.36
CA SER A 29 -9.54 -14.34 -7.74
C SER A 29 -8.66 -13.33 -8.48
N GLY A 30 -7.88 -12.51 -7.77
CA GLY A 30 -7.07 -11.43 -8.33
C GLY A 30 -7.88 -10.27 -8.91
N LYS A 31 -9.19 -10.25 -8.71
CA LYS A 31 -10.11 -9.28 -9.31
C LYS A 31 -11.12 -8.77 -8.30
N ILE A 32 -11.34 -7.45 -8.32
CA ILE A 32 -12.28 -6.76 -7.44
C ILE A 32 -13.29 -5.98 -8.28
N GLU A 33 -14.57 -6.16 -7.99
CA GLU A 33 -15.62 -5.32 -8.54
C GLU A 33 -15.72 -4.02 -7.73
N MET A 34 -15.61 -2.89 -8.41
CA MET A 34 -15.71 -1.56 -7.83
C MET A 34 -16.81 -0.76 -8.51
N LYS A 35 -17.59 0.00 -7.73
CA LYS A 35 -18.50 1.01 -8.28
C LYS A 35 -17.76 2.32 -8.55
N TYR A 36 -18.32 3.12 -9.44
CA TYR A 36 -17.84 4.48 -9.66
C TYR A 36 -18.08 5.37 -8.43
N MET A 37 -17.18 6.31 -8.20
CA MET A 37 -17.30 7.29 -7.13
C MET A 37 -18.44 8.26 -7.41
N THR A 38 -19.14 8.66 -6.36
CA THR A 38 -20.21 9.64 -6.40
C THR A 38 -19.91 10.78 -5.41
N ALA A 39 -20.70 11.85 -5.42
CA ALA A 39 -20.58 12.94 -4.45
C ALA A 39 -20.57 12.47 -2.98
N ARG A 40 -21.18 11.30 -2.68
CA ARG A 40 -21.13 10.72 -1.34
C ARG A 40 -19.71 10.31 -0.93
N GLU A 41 -18.93 9.78 -1.84
CA GLU A 41 -17.53 9.44 -1.57
C GLU A 41 -16.65 10.68 -1.48
N GLU A 42 -16.97 11.76 -2.21
CA GLU A 42 -16.33 13.07 -2.04
C GLU A 42 -16.61 13.64 -0.64
N ASP A 43 -17.84 13.50 -0.13
CA ASP A 43 -18.19 13.88 1.25
C ASP A 43 -17.36 13.09 2.29
N ILE A 44 -17.03 11.82 2.02
CA ILE A 44 -16.15 11.03 2.90
C ILE A 44 -14.73 11.63 2.88
N LEU A 45 -14.20 11.93 1.70
CA LEU A 45 -12.84 12.47 1.53
C LEU A 45 -12.67 13.86 2.14
N THR A 46 -13.73 14.67 2.17
CA THR A 46 -13.73 16.03 2.75
C THR A 46 -14.16 16.07 4.21
N ASN A 47 -14.53 14.93 4.80
CA ASN A 47 -14.99 14.88 6.18
C ASN A 47 -13.84 15.16 7.17
N ILE A 48 -13.90 16.30 7.84
CA ILE A 48 -12.86 16.78 8.77
C ILE A 48 -12.55 15.76 9.88
N ASN A 49 -13.54 15.02 10.38
CA ASN A 49 -13.32 14.03 11.42
C ASN A 49 -12.56 12.81 10.89
N LEU A 50 -12.89 12.33 9.69
CA LEU A 50 -12.20 11.22 9.05
C LEU A 50 -10.78 11.60 8.63
N LEU A 51 -10.57 12.83 8.16
CA LEU A 51 -9.25 13.38 7.84
C LEU A 51 -8.37 13.46 9.10
N LYS A 52 -8.88 14.00 10.20
CA LYS A 52 -8.14 14.06 11.48
C LYS A 52 -7.79 12.67 12.03
N GLN A 53 -8.60 11.67 11.75
CA GLN A 53 -8.33 10.28 12.13
C GLN A 53 -7.40 9.56 11.15
N GLY A 54 -7.14 10.12 9.97
CA GLY A 54 -6.33 9.51 8.91
C GLY A 54 -7.02 8.32 8.21
N ILE A 55 -8.35 8.22 8.26
CA ILE A 55 -9.11 7.08 7.73
C ILE A 55 -10.04 7.43 6.55
N ALA A 56 -9.99 8.67 6.04
CA ALA A 56 -10.88 9.13 4.97
C ALA A 56 -10.72 8.28 3.69
N ILE A 57 -9.48 8.07 3.23
CA ILE A 57 -9.16 7.24 2.05
C ILE A 57 -9.64 5.80 2.24
N GLU A 58 -9.40 5.22 3.41
CA GLU A 58 -9.86 3.87 3.73
C GLU A 58 -11.39 3.76 3.62
N LYS A 59 -12.11 4.68 4.25
CA LYS A 59 -13.58 4.68 4.24
C LYS A 59 -14.14 4.90 2.84
N MET A 60 -13.52 5.76 2.05
CA MET A 60 -13.88 5.97 0.66
C MET A 60 -13.68 4.68 -0.14
N LEU A 61 -12.48 4.06 -0.09
CA LEU A 61 -12.20 2.85 -0.85
C LEU A 61 -13.09 1.68 -0.44
N GLN A 62 -13.33 1.47 0.87
CA GLN A 62 -14.29 0.48 1.37
C GLN A 62 -15.71 0.67 0.78
N SER A 63 -16.15 1.93 0.60
CA SER A 63 -17.47 2.21 0.04
C SER A 63 -17.58 1.90 -1.46
N LEU A 64 -16.46 1.90 -2.19
CA LEU A 64 -16.40 1.62 -3.62
C LEU A 64 -16.36 0.11 -3.92
N ILE A 65 -15.78 -0.70 -3.05
CA ILE A 65 -15.63 -2.14 -3.24
C ILE A 65 -16.99 -2.82 -3.12
N LYS A 66 -17.36 -3.61 -4.15
CA LYS A 66 -18.60 -4.40 -4.21
C LYS A 66 -18.36 -5.89 -3.95
N SER A 67 -17.15 -6.36 -4.23
CA SER A 67 -16.77 -7.75 -3.94
C SER A 67 -16.84 -8.03 -2.42
N PRO A 68 -17.31 -9.20 -1.99
CA PRO A 68 -17.45 -9.57 -0.58
C PRO A 68 -16.10 -10.00 0.00
N ILE A 69 -15.21 -9.04 0.21
CA ILE A 69 -13.87 -9.24 0.76
C ILE A 69 -13.77 -8.67 2.16
N ASP A 70 -12.80 -9.18 2.95
CA ASP A 70 -12.32 -8.44 4.12
C ASP A 70 -11.26 -7.44 3.66
N TYR A 71 -11.52 -6.16 3.89
CA TYR A 71 -10.62 -5.08 3.52
C TYR A 71 -9.27 -5.16 4.24
N ASP A 72 -9.27 -5.68 5.46
CA ASP A 72 -8.05 -5.82 6.26
C ASP A 72 -7.12 -6.93 5.74
N ASP A 73 -7.63 -7.85 4.92
CA ASP A 73 -6.83 -8.87 4.24
C ASP A 73 -6.05 -8.34 3.02
N LEU A 74 -6.46 -7.18 2.45
CA LEU A 74 -5.78 -6.61 1.28
C LEU A 74 -4.29 -6.36 1.56
N LEU A 75 -3.41 -6.83 0.67
CA LEU A 75 -2.01 -6.39 0.65
C LEU A 75 -1.95 -4.88 0.39
N LEU A 76 -0.93 -4.23 0.93
CA LEU A 76 -0.76 -2.78 0.77
C LEU A 76 -0.63 -2.39 -0.71
N GLY A 77 0.11 -3.18 -1.51
CA GLY A 77 0.24 -2.91 -2.94
C GLY A 77 -1.07 -3.13 -3.72
N ASP A 78 -1.86 -4.14 -3.37
CA ASP A 78 -3.19 -4.33 -3.98
C ASP A 78 -4.12 -3.17 -3.64
N ARG A 79 -4.08 -2.66 -2.39
CA ARG A 79 -4.80 -1.44 -2.02
C ARG A 79 -4.37 -0.24 -2.87
N ASN A 80 -3.06 -0.08 -3.13
CA ASN A 80 -2.56 1.00 -3.98
C ASN A 80 -3.12 0.89 -5.40
N GLY A 81 -3.16 -0.31 -5.98
CA GLY A 81 -3.80 -0.56 -7.28
C GLY A 81 -5.27 -0.15 -7.31
N LEU A 82 -6.02 -0.50 -6.27
CA LEU A 82 -7.43 -0.10 -6.16
C LEU A 82 -7.60 1.42 -5.99
N LEU A 83 -6.65 2.12 -5.35
CA LEU A 83 -6.69 3.58 -5.22
C LEU A 83 -6.47 4.27 -6.58
N ILE A 84 -5.50 3.81 -7.38
CA ILE A 84 -5.30 4.30 -8.75
C ILE A 84 -6.55 4.06 -9.60
N ALA A 85 -7.10 2.85 -9.57
CA ALA A 85 -8.32 2.53 -10.30
C ALA A 85 -9.50 3.41 -9.85
N ALA A 86 -9.69 3.62 -8.55
CA ALA A 86 -10.73 4.49 -8.01
C ALA A 86 -10.61 5.92 -8.55
N ARG A 87 -9.37 6.46 -8.62
CA ARG A 87 -9.11 7.80 -9.16
C ARG A 87 -9.42 7.88 -10.65
N ILE A 88 -9.00 6.88 -11.44
CA ILE A 88 -9.29 6.83 -12.88
C ILE A 88 -10.80 6.73 -13.14
N LEU A 89 -11.51 5.88 -12.39
CA LEU A 89 -12.96 5.70 -12.53
C LEU A 89 -13.75 6.96 -12.12
N ALA A 90 -13.22 7.76 -11.19
CA ALA A 90 -13.89 8.97 -10.70
C ALA A 90 -13.70 10.17 -11.65
N TYR A 91 -12.47 10.41 -12.12
CA TYR A 91 -12.08 11.66 -12.75
C TYR A 91 -11.32 11.49 -14.08
N GLY A 92 -11.22 10.27 -14.57
CA GLY A 92 -10.43 9.94 -15.76
C GLY A 92 -8.95 9.73 -15.45
N SER A 93 -8.19 9.33 -16.48
CA SER A 93 -6.80 8.91 -16.32
C SER A 93 -5.80 10.08 -16.26
N GLN A 94 -6.17 11.26 -16.78
CA GLN A 94 -5.30 12.42 -16.72
C GLN A 94 -5.20 12.95 -15.29
N TYR A 95 -3.97 13.09 -14.80
CA TYR A 95 -3.67 13.61 -13.48
C TYR A 95 -2.67 14.75 -13.56
N SER A 96 -3.08 15.92 -13.04
CA SER A 96 -2.24 17.12 -13.04
C SER A 96 -1.86 17.49 -11.61
N PHE A 97 -0.58 17.85 -11.40
CA PHE A 97 -0.06 18.31 -10.12
C PHE A 97 0.98 19.43 -10.34
N GLU A 98 1.16 20.26 -9.32
CA GLU A 98 2.21 21.27 -9.31
C GLU A 98 3.52 20.64 -8.81
N TYR A 99 4.55 20.71 -9.64
CA TYR A 99 5.89 20.35 -9.23
C TYR A 99 6.68 21.62 -8.91
N SER A 100 7.30 21.65 -7.73
CA SER A 100 8.18 22.74 -7.29
C SER A 100 9.63 22.29 -7.37
N ASP A 101 10.36 22.86 -8.32
CA ASP A 101 11.79 22.60 -8.45
C ASP A 101 12.56 23.36 -7.38
N ILE A 102 13.21 22.62 -6.49
CA ILE A 102 13.98 23.18 -5.33
C ILE A 102 15.19 24.00 -5.82
N GLU A 103 15.79 23.65 -6.96
CA GLU A 103 17.01 24.30 -7.46
C GLU A 103 16.72 25.62 -8.18
N SER A 104 15.64 25.66 -8.94
CA SER A 104 15.29 26.85 -9.75
C SER A 104 14.17 27.72 -9.13
N GLU A 105 13.55 27.26 -8.04
CA GLU A 105 12.35 27.87 -7.43
C GLU A 105 11.17 28.01 -8.40
N ILE A 106 11.23 27.33 -9.55
CA ILE A 106 10.17 27.36 -10.56
C ILE A 106 9.10 26.32 -10.21
N LYS A 107 7.84 26.71 -10.37
CA LYS A 107 6.68 25.84 -10.26
C LYS A 107 6.14 25.54 -11.64
N GLU A 108 5.97 24.26 -11.93
CA GLU A 108 5.44 23.80 -13.21
C GLU A 108 4.24 22.89 -13.00
N GLN A 109 3.22 23.06 -13.86
CA GLN A 109 2.08 22.15 -13.88
C GLN A 109 2.44 20.95 -14.75
N ILE A 110 2.51 19.78 -14.11
CA ILE A 110 2.80 18.52 -14.79
C ILE A 110 1.50 17.74 -14.94
N THR A 111 1.30 17.16 -16.12
CA THR A 111 0.17 16.27 -16.40
C THR A 111 0.70 14.92 -16.87
N ILE A 112 0.21 13.86 -16.27
CA ILE A 112 0.54 12.47 -16.59
C ILE A 112 -0.73 11.67 -16.86
N ASP A 113 -0.59 10.55 -17.54
CA ASP A 113 -1.67 9.57 -17.69
C ASP A 113 -1.48 8.44 -16.67
N LEU A 114 -2.43 8.28 -15.75
CA LEU A 114 -2.39 7.21 -14.74
C LEU A 114 -2.50 5.81 -15.34
N GLN A 115 -2.94 5.66 -16.58
CA GLN A 115 -2.95 4.37 -17.29
C GLN A 115 -1.54 3.93 -17.73
N ASP A 116 -0.57 4.83 -17.77
CA ASP A 116 0.82 4.51 -18.07
C ASP A 116 1.54 3.88 -16.87
N LEU A 117 0.95 3.96 -15.66
CA LEU A 117 1.48 3.27 -14.49
C LEU A 117 1.37 1.76 -14.67
N SER A 118 2.45 1.06 -14.39
CA SER A 118 2.53 -0.39 -14.50
C SER A 118 2.68 -1.06 -13.13
N ASN A 119 2.33 -2.33 -13.06
CA ASN A 119 2.68 -3.13 -11.88
C ASN A 119 4.19 -3.33 -11.80
N LYS A 120 4.71 -3.33 -10.56
CA LYS A 120 6.09 -3.73 -10.31
C LYS A 120 6.33 -5.13 -10.86
N GLN A 121 7.50 -5.30 -11.47
CA GLN A 121 7.92 -6.60 -11.98
C GLN A 121 8.36 -7.49 -10.80
N VAL A 122 7.50 -8.43 -10.42
CA VAL A 122 7.78 -9.42 -9.40
C VAL A 122 7.67 -10.82 -9.97
N ASP A 123 8.48 -11.76 -9.47
CA ASP A 123 8.37 -13.16 -9.88
C ASP A 123 7.16 -13.81 -9.19
N LEU A 124 6.03 -13.87 -9.91
CA LEU A 124 4.79 -14.45 -9.40
C LEU A 124 4.88 -15.97 -9.11
N ASN A 125 5.95 -16.66 -9.55
CA ASN A 125 6.18 -18.06 -9.22
C ASN A 125 6.63 -18.27 -7.77
N LEU A 126 7.08 -17.19 -7.10
CA LEU A 126 7.38 -17.22 -5.67
C LEU A 126 6.12 -17.40 -4.81
N PHE A 127 4.94 -17.15 -5.38
CA PHE A 127 3.67 -17.19 -4.67
C PHE A 127 2.97 -18.54 -4.89
N SER A 128 2.58 -19.16 -3.80
CA SER A 128 1.90 -20.47 -3.80
C SER A 128 0.54 -20.42 -3.11
N ASN A 129 -0.21 -19.33 -3.33
CA ASN A 129 -1.47 -19.04 -2.64
C ASN A 129 -1.31 -19.01 -1.11
N LYS A 130 -0.17 -18.49 -0.64
CA LYS A 130 0.14 -18.35 0.77
C LYS A 130 1.02 -17.11 0.99
N ASN A 131 0.63 -16.29 1.94
CA ASN A 131 1.42 -15.12 2.36
C ASN A 131 2.48 -15.53 3.39
N GLU A 132 3.43 -16.35 2.97
CA GLU A 132 4.52 -16.82 3.82
C GLU A 132 5.76 -17.10 2.97
N PHE A 133 6.87 -16.49 3.36
CA PHE A 133 8.15 -16.56 2.65
C PHE A 133 9.27 -16.86 3.61
N SER A 134 10.38 -17.39 3.12
CA SER A 134 11.54 -17.71 3.93
C SER A 134 12.81 -17.15 3.32
N ALA A 135 13.74 -16.71 4.17
CA ALA A 135 15.06 -16.24 3.76
C ALA A 135 16.12 -16.58 4.81
N GLU A 136 17.34 -16.92 4.36
CA GLU A 136 18.52 -16.97 5.20
C GLU A 136 19.18 -15.60 5.27
N LEU A 137 19.38 -15.08 6.48
CA LEU A 137 20.00 -13.78 6.69
C LEU A 137 21.51 -13.85 6.42
N PRO A 138 22.08 -12.89 5.62
CA PRO A 138 23.45 -13.03 5.10
C PRO A 138 24.54 -12.95 6.15
N ALA A 139 24.34 -12.19 7.24
CA ALA A 139 25.34 -12.01 8.28
C ALA A 139 25.21 -13.00 9.43
N SER A 140 24.02 -13.13 10.02
CA SER A 140 23.77 -14.00 11.17
C SER A 140 23.50 -15.46 10.80
N LYS A 141 23.20 -15.76 9.54
CA LYS A 141 22.82 -17.10 9.04
C LYS A 141 21.52 -17.63 9.65
N ASN A 142 20.78 -16.82 10.38
CA ASN A 142 19.46 -17.22 10.85
C ASN A 142 18.49 -17.37 9.68
N VAL A 143 17.66 -18.41 9.73
CA VAL A 143 16.57 -18.60 8.78
C VAL A 143 15.32 -17.94 9.38
N ILE A 144 14.75 -17.01 8.66
CA ILE A 144 13.50 -16.36 9.05
C ILE A 144 12.36 -16.75 8.13
N THR A 145 11.16 -16.83 8.68
CA THR A 145 9.92 -16.84 7.91
C THR A 145 9.24 -15.48 8.10
N PHE A 146 8.67 -14.94 7.04
CA PHE A 146 8.03 -13.62 7.06
C PHE A 146 6.83 -13.58 6.12
N LYS A 147 6.01 -12.54 6.25
CA LYS A 147 4.85 -12.25 5.40
C LYS A 147 4.90 -10.84 4.82
N LEU A 148 4.17 -10.62 3.74
CA LEU A 148 3.86 -9.29 3.24
C LEU A 148 2.75 -8.66 4.09
N LEU A 149 2.87 -7.35 4.35
CA LEU A 149 1.91 -6.66 5.20
C LEU A 149 0.57 -6.43 4.48
N THR A 150 -0.49 -6.67 5.22
CA THR A 150 -1.86 -6.34 4.83
C THR A 150 -2.29 -4.99 5.43
N VAL A 151 -3.44 -4.48 5.00
CA VAL A 151 -4.07 -3.30 5.61
C VAL A 151 -4.33 -3.52 7.11
N GLY A 152 -4.79 -4.70 7.49
CA GLY A 152 -5.00 -5.06 8.90
C GLY A 152 -3.71 -5.08 9.72
N ASP A 153 -2.59 -5.49 9.12
CA ASP A 153 -1.29 -5.42 9.77
C ASP A 153 -0.83 -3.97 9.97
N GLU A 154 -1.01 -3.11 8.96
CA GLU A 154 -0.68 -1.69 9.06
C GLU A 154 -1.43 -1.01 10.21
N LYS A 155 -2.72 -1.31 10.36
CA LYS A 155 -3.53 -0.80 11.48
C LYS A 155 -2.98 -1.23 12.85
N LYS A 156 -2.53 -2.49 12.97
CA LYS A 156 -1.91 -3.01 14.21
C LYS A 156 -0.59 -2.32 14.49
N ILE A 157 0.24 -2.11 13.47
CA ILE A 157 1.51 -1.37 13.56
C ILE A 157 1.26 0.05 14.06
N ASP A 158 0.33 0.77 13.43
CA ASP A 158 -0.06 2.12 13.83
C ASP A 158 -0.56 2.21 15.27
N GLN A 159 -1.38 1.24 15.69
CA GLN A 159 -1.88 1.16 17.06
C GLN A 159 -0.75 0.91 18.06
N GLU A 160 0.20 0.04 17.74
CA GLU A 160 1.36 -0.26 18.59
C GLU A 160 2.25 0.99 18.72
N ILE A 161 2.57 1.69 17.63
CA ILE A 161 3.36 2.92 17.63
C ILE A 161 2.68 4.02 18.46
N LYS A 162 1.38 4.25 18.24
CA LYS A 162 0.60 5.24 18.99
C LYS A 162 0.48 4.89 20.47
N GLY A 163 0.30 3.60 20.79
CA GLY A 163 0.25 3.08 22.15
C GLY A 163 1.56 3.30 22.90
N PHE A 164 2.69 2.97 22.27
CA PHE A 164 4.02 3.19 22.84
C PHE A 164 4.29 4.67 23.13
N LYS A 165 3.98 5.56 22.17
CA LYS A 165 4.13 7.01 22.34
C LYS A 165 3.30 7.53 23.53
N LYS A 166 2.08 7.05 23.71
CA LYS A 166 1.23 7.45 24.85
C LYS A 166 1.77 6.95 26.19
N ALA A 167 2.35 5.75 26.22
CA ALA A 167 2.84 5.14 27.47
C ALA A 167 4.19 5.69 27.94
N THR A 168 5.07 6.07 27.00
CA THR A 168 6.47 6.40 27.31
C THR A 168 6.86 7.85 26.99
N ASN A 169 6.02 8.61 26.28
CA ASN A 169 6.36 9.88 25.65
C ASN A 169 7.56 9.81 24.67
N LEU A 170 8.01 8.60 24.31
CA LEU A 170 9.06 8.36 23.33
C LEU A 170 8.45 7.92 22.00
N GLN A 171 9.19 8.11 20.93
CA GLN A 171 8.79 7.60 19.61
C GLN A 171 9.20 6.13 19.49
N ALA A 172 8.27 5.23 19.22
CA ALA A 172 8.61 3.85 18.88
C ALA A 172 9.42 3.82 17.58
N GLY A 173 10.36 2.89 17.48
CA GLY A 173 11.06 2.62 16.24
C GLY A 173 10.08 2.05 15.20
N GLU A 174 9.71 2.84 14.20
CA GLU A 174 8.78 2.39 13.15
C GLU A 174 9.32 1.16 12.41
N LEU A 175 10.61 1.18 12.06
CA LEU A 175 11.28 0.08 11.38
C LEU A 175 11.19 -1.23 12.17
N THR A 176 11.56 -1.22 13.45
CA THR A 176 11.55 -2.42 14.28
C THR A 176 10.13 -2.92 14.53
N THR A 177 9.18 -2.01 14.70
CA THR A 177 7.76 -2.38 14.86
C THR A 177 7.24 -3.06 13.59
N ARG A 178 7.52 -2.53 12.39
CA ARG A 178 7.16 -3.18 11.13
C ARG A 178 7.76 -4.58 11.00
N LEU A 179 9.05 -4.74 11.27
CA LEU A 179 9.72 -6.04 11.20
C LEU A 179 9.15 -7.06 12.18
N LYS A 180 8.74 -6.65 13.39
CA LYS A 180 8.05 -7.52 14.36
C LYS A 180 6.70 -8.03 13.86
N HIS A 181 6.02 -7.30 12.99
CA HIS A 181 4.77 -7.71 12.37
C HIS A 181 4.98 -8.51 11.07
N GLN A 182 6.10 -8.30 10.38
CA GLN A 182 6.45 -9.02 9.15
C GLN A 182 7.07 -10.39 9.43
N ILE A 183 8.02 -10.49 10.36
CA ILE A 183 8.69 -11.77 10.70
C ILE A 183 7.73 -12.63 11.51
N THR A 184 7.50 -13.86 11.04
CA THR A 184 6.59 -14.83 11.66
C THR A 184 7.32 -15.93 12.41
N SER A 185 8.58 -16.25 12.02
CA SER A 185 9.42 -17.18 12.77
C SER A 185 10.91 -16.87 12.64
N VAL A 186 11.69 -17.35 13.58
CA VAL A 186 13.17 -17.34 13.56
C VAL A 186 13.65 -18.76 13.82
N ASN A 187 14.42 -19.35 12.89
CA ASN A 187 14.92 -20.71 12.93
C ASN A 187 13.83 -21.75 13.24
N GLY A 188 12.62 -21.56 12.67
CA GLY A 188 11.47 -22.43 12.87
C GLY A 188 10.73 -22.23 14.20
N ASN A 189 11.13 -21.25 15.00
CA ASN A 189 10.39 -20.88 16.22
C ASN A 189 9.39 -19.77 15.92
N TYR A 190 8.08 -20.06 16.04
CA TYR A 190 6.96 -19.16 15.79
C TYR A 190 6.46 -18.40 17.03
N ASP A 191 7.13 -18.58 18.19
CA ASP A 191 6.75 -17.84 19.39
C ASP A 191 6.97 -16.34 19.22
N GLN A 192 5.89 -15.58 19.34
CA GLN A 192 5.89 -14.13 19.10
C GLN A 192 6.84 -13.37 20.04
N LYS A 193 7.03 -13.86 21.26
CA LYS A 193 7.97 -13.24 22.20
C LYS A 193 9.41 -13.42 21.72
N THR A 194 9.75 -14.61 21.24
CA THR A 194 11.07 -14.92 20.67
C THR A 194 11.33 -14.08 19.41
N VAL A 195 10.34 -13.95 18.52
CA VAL A 195 10.48 -13.11 17.31
C VAL A 195 10.72 -11.65 17.67
N ARG A 196 9.95 -11.10 18.62
CA ARG A 196 10.11 -9.70 19.07
C ARG A 196 11.47 -9.47 19.73
N ASP A 197 11.91 -10.38 20.60
CA ASP A 197 13.23 -10.30 21.23
C ASP A 197 14.35 -10.36 20.19
N PHE A 198 14.23 -11.24 19.19
CA PHE A 198 15.19 -11.30 18.08
C PHE A 198 15.28 -9.97 17.32
N VAL A 199 14.14 -9.37 16.97
CA VAL A 199 14.13 -8.09 16.23
C VAL A 199 14.72 -6.95 17.07
N ASP A 200 14.43 -6.93 18.38
CA ASP A 200 14.89 -5.85 19.26
C ASP A 200 16.39 -5.96 19.60
N ASN A 201 16.92 -7.17 19.77
CA ASN A 201 18.23 -7.36 20.38
C ASN A 201 19.26 -8.09 19.51
N TYR A 202 18.83 -8.84 18.49
CA TYR A 202 19.73 -9.75 17.74
C TYR A 202 19.72 -9.54 16.22
N LEU A 203 18.73 -8.85 15.65
CA LEU A 203 18.67 -8.59 14.21
C LEU A 203 19.72 -7.56 13.82
N LEU A 204 20.79 -8.03 13.17
CA LEU A 204 21.89 -7.18 12.74
C LEU A 204 21.41 -6.16 11.67
N ALA A 205 21.99 -4.95 11.66
CA ALA A 205 21.63 -3.91 10.70
C ALA A 205 21.78 -4.37 9.24
N ARG A 206 22.81 -5.17 8.92
CA ARG A 206 23.03 -5.74 7.59
C ARG A 206 21.92 -6.71 7.21
N ASP A 207 21.49 -7.56 8.14
CA ASP A 207 20.40 -8.51 7.94
C ASP A 207 19.05 -7.82 7.79
N SER A 208 18.80 -6.80 8.60
CA SER A 208 17.62 -5.95 8.50
C SER A 208 17.54 -5.22 7.13
N SER A 209 18.69 -4.70 6.64
CA SER A 209 18.74 -4.06 5.33
C SER A 209 18.46 -5.03 4.20
N PHE A 210 19.09 -6.21 4.24
CA PHE A 210 18.85 -7.29 3.27
C PHE A 210 17.37 -7.70 3.26
N LEU A 211 16.79 -7.95 4.44
CA LEU A 211 15.41 -8.40 4.54
C LEU A 211 14.43 -7.38 3.96
N ARG A 212 14.62 -6.10 4.27
CA ARG A 212 13.76 -5.03 3.73
C ARG A 212 13.86 -4.90 2.22
N SER A 213 15.09 -5.00 1.66
CA SER A 213 15.28 -5.01 0.20
C SER A 213 14.56 -6.19 -0.40
N TYR A 214 14.78 -7.40 0.13
CA TYR A 214 14.16 -8.63 -0.38
C TYR A 214 12.62 -8.59 -0.31
N ILE A 215 12.05 -8.12 0.79
CA ILE A 215 10.60 -7.90 0.93
C ILE A 215 10.13 -6.89 -0.13
N GLY A 216 10.84 -5.78 -0.30
CA GLY A 216 10.52 -4.78 -1.32
C GLY A 216 10.52 -5.37 -2.72
N ASP A 217 11.51 -6.21 -3.05
CA ASP A 217 11.66 -6.81 -4.38
C ASP A 217 10.53 -7.79 -4.72
N ILE A 218 10.03 -8.55 -3.72
CA ILE A 218 8.97 -9.55 -3.94
C ILE A 218 7.56 -9.01 -3.70
N THR A 219 7.39 -7.79 -3.16
CA THR A 219 6.06 -7.24 -2.86
C THR A 219 5.37 -6.78 -4.15
N PRO A 220 4.24 -7.40 -4.55
CA PRO A 220 3.42 -6.90 -5.64
C PRO A 220 2.88 -5.52 -5.29
N ASP A 221 3.01 -4.57 -6.21
CA ASP A 221 2.53 -3.20 -6.05
C ASP A 221 2.38 -2.55 -7.44
N ILE A 222 1.81 -1.37 -7.51
CA ILE A 222 1.95 -0.46 -8.65
C ILE A 222 3.27 0.30 -8.51
N ASP A 223 4.01 0.43 -9.61
CA ASP A 223 5.11 1.39 -9.67
C ASP A 223 4.54 2.81 -9.77
N LEU A 224 4.62 3.53 -8.66
CA LEU A 224 4.13 4.91 -8.56
C LEU A 224 5.16 5.93 -9.06
N SER A 225 6.31 5.49 -9.59
CA SER A 225 7.33 6.36 -10.13
C SER A 225 6.88 6.93 -11.48
N VAL A 226 6.87 8.25 -11.60
CA VAL A 226 6.53 8.96 -12.84
C VAL A 226 7.74 9.75 -13.32
N ASN A 227 8.00 9.67 -14.63
CA ASN A 227 9.07 10.39 -15.29
C ASN A 227 8.47 11.52 -16.12
N PHE A 228 8.98 12.73 -15.96
CA PHE A 228 8.58 13.88 -16.75
C PHE A 228 9.74 14.82 -17.01
N THR A 229 9.61 15.68 -18.02
CA THR A 229 10.63 16.64 -18.39
C THR A 229 10.13 18.05 -18.10
N LEU A 230 10.91 18.80 -17.33
CA LEU A 230 10.63 20.21 -17.04
C LEU A 230 10.83 21.10 -18.26
N SER A 231 10.29 22.30 -18.26
CA SER A 231 10.50 23.31 -19.30
C SER A 231 11.99 23.66 -19.52
N SER A 232 12.81 23.46 -18.49
CA SER A 232 14.28 23.58 -18.56
C SER A 232 14.98 22.46 -19.34
N GLY A 233 14.27 21.41 -19.74
CA GLY A 233 14.83 20.20 -20.35
C GLY A 233 15.37 19.17 -19.35
N ARG A 234 15.26 19.41 -18.03
CA ARG A 234 15.68 18.47 -17.01
C ARG A 234 14.64 17.33 -16.87
N GLU A 235 15.13 16.08 -16.89
CA GLU A 235 14.31 14.90 -16.55
C GLU A 235 14.20 14.76 -15.04
N VAL A 236 13.01 14.47 -14.57
CA VAL A 236 12.68 14.28 -13.15
C VAL A 236 11.93 12.97 -12.99
N THR A 237 12.25 12.23 -11.95
CA THR A 237 11.51 11.05 -11.49
C THR A 237 10.95 11.36 -10.10
N GLU A 238 9.63 11.27 -9.96
CA GLU A 238 8.93 11.47 -8.70
C GLU A 238 8.02 10.29 -8.38
N SER A 239 7.75 10.07 -7.11
CA SER A 239 6.78 9.06 -6.67
C SER A 239 5.44 9.73 -6.35
N LEU A 240 4.36 9.25 -6.96
CA LEU A 240 3.02 9.78 -6.72
C LEU A 240 2.56 9.49 -5.28
N PRO A 241 2.25 10.51 -4.48
CA PRO A 241 1.71 10.33 -3.15
C PRO A 241 0.22 9.98 -3.23
N LEU A 242 -0.18 8.81 -2.70
CA LEU A 242 -1.59 8.42 -2.62
C LEU A 242 -2.26 9.04 -1.38
N THR A 243 -2.30 10.37 -1.33
CA THR A 243 -2.93 11.16 -0.27
C THR A 243 -4.38 11.55 -0.63
N THR A 244 -5.05 12.29 0.24
CA THR A 244 -6.39 12.81 -0.06
C THR A 244 -6.38 13.80 -1.23
N GLU A 245 -5.31 14.58 -1.38
CA GLU A 245 -5.13 15.52 -2.49
C GLU A 245 -5.09 14.82 -3.86
N PHE A 246 -4.64 13.57 -3.90
CA PHE A 246 -4.65 12.74 -5.12
C PHE A 246 -6.06 12.60 -5.71
N PHE A 247 -7.11 12.66 -4.89
CA PHE A 247 -8.51 12.56 -5.32
C PHE A 247 -9.16 13.91 -5.67
N PHE A 248 -8.47 15.04 -5.47
CA PHE A 248 -9.00 16.37 -5.79
C PHE A 248 -8.24 17.00 -6.96
N PRO A 249 -8.66 16.76 -8.21
CA PRO A 249 -8.00 17.34 -9.37
C PRO A 249 -8.10 18.87 -9.36
N GLY A 250 -6.96 19.55 -9.34
CA GLY A 250 -6.88 21.01 -9.47
C GLY A 250 -7.13 21.80 -8.19
N SER A 251 -6.99 21.17 -7.02
CA SER A 251 -7.00 21.85 -5.71
C SER A 251 -5.61 22.37 -5.32
#